data_89278ad27850842cc138969edffd1c22
#
_entry.id   89278ad27850842cc138969edffd1c22
#
_cell.length_a   1.000
_cell.length_b   1.000
_cell.length_c   1.000
_cell.angle_alpha   90.00
_cell.angle_beta   90.00
_cell.angle_gamma   90.00
#
_symmetry.space_group_name_H-M   'P 1'
#
loop_
_entity.id
_entity.type
_entity.pdbx_description
1 polymer ?
#
loop_
_entity_poly.entity_id
_entity_poly.type
_entity_poly.pdbx_seq_one_letter_code
_entity_poly.pdbx_strand_id
1 'polypeptide(L)'
;MNANDNIGHNRMYKDTLFHWLFSESKENALSLYNAINGSNYTDVNDLEFRTLNDVIYMKFKNDVSFLVDDKFLCFIEHQSSFNPNMPLRGFFYAADSYRQLLGDSENIYGSKLIKIPVPQYIVLYNGPVSKMNTDVAYLRLSDAFEVPDKAEGYEWTAKVLNINRGFNEEIKSRCTDLYGYSYFIDSIKRHGIKMSFPDAVDSAINECIEKDILAGTFSKHRREVKDMVLTEFDQDKYGEICKAEGKAEGIEIGKAQGIEIGKNQGIEIGKAEVINQQKEKILPLIKSGTLTVQMAEDITGISKKEWNLLLEK
;
A
#
# COMPACT_ATOMS: atom_id res chain seq x y z
N MET A 1 6.27 30.25 -0.44
CA MET A 1 5.36 29.23 -0.98
C MET A 1 6.04 27.89 -0.79
N ASN A 2 5.52 27.06 0.12
CA ASN A 2 6.18 25.82 0.54
C ASN A 2 6.00 24.72 -0.52
N ALA A 3 7.06 23.97 -0.79
CA ALA A 3 7.07 22.83 -1.74
C ALA A 3 6.00 21.75 -1.43
N ASN A 4 5.43 21.74 -0.24
CA ASN A 4 4.40 20.80 0.18
C ASN A 4 3.00 21.09 -0.38
N ASP A 5 2.67 22.36 -0.74
CA ASP A 5 1.35 22.69 -1.31
C ASP A 5 1.20 22.20 -2.76
N ASN A 6 2.32 21.86 -3.40
CA ASN A 6 2.37 21.47 -4.81
C ASN A 6 2.12 19.97 -5.07
N ILE A 7 2.19 19.13 -4.04
CA ILE A 7 2.01 17.67 -4.17
C ILE A 7 0.51 17.27 -4.21
N GLY A 8 -0.39 18.15 -3.71
CA GLY A 8 -1.81 17.87 -3.56
C GLY A 8 -2.58 17.75 -4.88
N HIS A 9 -2.37 18.66 -5.82
CA HIS A 9 -3.22 18.79 -7.01
C HIS A 9 -3.13 17.63 -8.02
N ASN A 10 -2.01 16.92 -8.10
CA ASN A 10 -1.84 15.86 -9.10
C ASN A 10 -2.38 14.48 -8.66
N ARG A 11 -2.93 14.37 -7.48
CA ARG A 11 -3.48 13.11 -6.92
C ARG A 11 -5.01 13.13 -6.89
N MET A 12 -5.62 14.29 -7.05
CA MET A 12 -7.08 14.49 -6.89
C MET A 12 -7.89 13.69 -7.93
N TYR A 13 -7.40 13.52 -9.18
CA TYR A 13 -8.14 12.77 -10.18
C TYR A 13 -8.39 11.31 -9.77
N LYS A 14 -7.49 10.70 -9.01
CA LYS A 14 -7.67 9.34 -8.50
C LYS A 14 -8.76 9.29 -7.44
N ASP A 15 -8.76 10.28 -6.56
CA ASP A 15 -9.75 10.42 -5.50
C ASP A 15 -11.12 10.72 -6.10
N THR A 16 -11.20 11.63 -7.08
CA THR A 16 -12.44 11.97 -7.80
C THR A 16 -13.01 10.78 -8.57
N LEU A 17 -12.18 10.03 -9.30
CA LEU A 17 -12.63 8.84 -10.02
C LEU A 17 -13.09 7.73 -9.04
N PHE A 18 -12.36 7.54 -7.95
CA PHE A 18 -12.74 6.58 -6.92
C PHE A 18 -14.08 6.95 -6.28
N HIS A 19 -14.24 8.21 -5.91
CA HIS A 19 -15.49 8.73 -5.36
C HIS A 19 -16.65 8.51 -6.33
N TRP A 20 -16.49 8.90 -7.60
CA TRP A 20 -17.50 8.71 -8.63
C TRP A 20 -17.91 7.24 -8.78
N LEU A 21 -16.97 6.29 -8.79
CA LEU A 21 -17.26 4.87 -8.92
C LEU A 21 -18.03 4.28 -7.74
N PHE A 22 -17.75 4.74 -6.50
CA PHE A 22 -18.21 4.05 -5.29
C PHE A 22 -19.17 4.84 -4.41
N SER A 23 -19.30 6.16 -4.58
CA SER A 23 -20.23 6.97 -3.78
C SER A 23 -21.56 7.20 -4.46
N GLU A 24 -21.64 6.99 -5.78
CA GLU A 24 -22.87 7.24 -6.57
C GLU A 24 -23.66 5.94 -6.84
N SER A 25 -23.07 4.76 -6.65
CA SER A 25 -23.70 3.46 -6.83
C SER A 25 -23.68 2.63 -5.56
N LYS A 26 -24.87 2.31 -5.03
CA LYS A 26 -25.02 1.39 -3.90
C LYS A 26 -24.53 -0.02 -4.24
N GLU A 27 -24.71 -0.46 -5.47
CA GLU A 27 -24.26 -1.76 -5.97
C GLU A 27 -22.73 -1.86 -5.90
N ASN A 28 -22.04 -0.83 -6.38
CA ASN A 28 -20.58 -0.79 -6.37
C ASN A 28 -20.04 -0.69 -4.93
N ALA A 29 -20.65 0.16 -4.09
CA ALA A 29 -20.28 0.29 -2.68
C ALA A 29 -20.50 -1.02 -1.92
N LEU A 30 -21.60 -1.72 -2.16
CA LEU A 30 -21.90 -3.02 -1.54
C LEU A 30 -20.94 -4.12 -2.02
N SER A 31 -20.63 -4.13 -3.32
CA SER A 31 -19.61 -5.02 -3.90
C SER A 31 -18.25 -4.81 -3.26
N LEU A 32 -17.83 -3.55 -3.09
CA LEU A 32 -16.58 -3.18 -2.43
C LEU A 32 -16.58 -3.64 -0.96
N TYR A 33 -17.66 -3.37 -0.23
CA TYR A 33 -17.82 -3.82 1.16
C TYR A 33 -17.68 -5.35 1.28
N ASN A 34 -18.41 -6.09 0.44
CA ASN A 34 -18.38 -7.55 0.42
C ASN A 34 -16.98 -8.09 0.14
N ALA A 35 -16.29 -7.50 -0.84
CA ALA A 35 -14.93 -7.91 -1.20
C ALA A 35 -13.94 -7.74 -0.04
N ILE A 36 -14.00 -6.61 0.66
CA ILE A 36 -13.10 -6.27 1.78
C ILE A 36 -13.37 -7.11 3.02
N ASN A 37 -14.65 -7.40 3.30
CA ASN A 37 -15.07 -8.07 4.54
C ASN A 37 -15.33 -9.57 4.37
N GLY A 38 -15.24 -10.10 3.16
CA GLY A 38 -15.55 -11.51 2.91
C GLY A 38 -17.04 -11.84 3.07
N SER A 39 -17.92 -10.83 3.01
CA SER A 39 -19.38 -10.97 3.13
C SER A 39 -20.04 -11.17 1.76
N ASN A 40 -21.37 -11.43 1.77
CA ASN A 40 -22.15 -11.67 0.56
C ASN A 40 -23.54 -11.03 0.68
N TYR A 41 -23.61 -9.76 1.05
CA TYR A 41 -24.87 -8.99 1.02
C TYR A 41 -25.32 -8.84 -0.43
N THR A 42 -26.60 -9.06 -0.70
CA THR A 42 -27.18 -9.00 -2.06
C THR A 42 -28.25 -7.93 -2.21
N ASP A 43 -28.86 -7.50 -1.11
CA ASP A 43 -29.84 -6.42 -1.13
C ASP A 43 -29.13 -5.06 -0.98
N VAL A 44 -29.21 -4.22 -2.01
CA VAL A 44 -28.65 -2.86 -1.98
C VAL A 44 -29.31 -1.96 -0.94
N ASN A 45 -30.52 -2.32 -0.45
CA ASN A 45 -31.18 -1.60 0.61
C ASN A 45 -30.54 -1.82 1.98
N ASP A 46 -29.73 -2.87 2.14
CA ASP A 46 -28.91 -3.07 3.35
C ASP A 46 -27.83 -2.00 3.48
N LEU A 47 -27.54 -1.22 2.40
CA LEU A 47 -26.56 -0.15 2.40
C LEU A 47 -27.23 1.23 2.36
N GLU A 48 -26.88 2.07 3.33
CA GLU A 48 -27.27 3.47 3.39
C GLU A 48 -26.05 4.38 3.38
N PHE A 49 -25.92 5.22 2.35
CA PHE A 49 -24.86 6.22 2.31
C PHE A 49 -25.01 7.23 3.44
N ARG A 50 -23.90 7.57 4.06
CA ARG A 50 -23.80 8.60 5.11
C ARG A 50 -22.89 9.70 4.65
N THR A 51 -23.46 10.87 4.37
CA THR A 51 -22.69 12.06 4.04
C THR A 51 -22.29 12.76 5.33
N LEU A 52 -20.99 12.90 5.57
CA LEU A 52 -20.50 13.76 6.63
C LEU A 52 -20.70 15.21 6.16
N ASN A 53 -21.75 15.88 6.64
CA ASN A 53 -21.95 17.28 6.37
C ASN A 53 -20.80 18.07 6.97
N ASP A 54 -20.35 19.11 6.26
CA ASP A 54 -19.27 20.00 6.68
C ASP A 54 -19.51 20.47 8.12
N VAL A 55 -18.75 19.95 9.06
CA VAL A 55 -18.65 20.55 10.38
C VAL A 55 -17.90 21.86 10.18
N ILE A 56 -18.49 22.97 10.61
CA ILE A 56 -18.08 24.38 10.34
C ILE A 56 -16.58 24.64 10.54
N TYR A 57 -15.88 23.76 11.24
CA TYR A 57 -14.47 23.92 11.63
C TYR A 57 -13.49 22.93 11.02
N MET A 58 -13.94 21.88 10.32
CA MET A 58 -13.04 20.90 9.69
C MET A 58 -13.54 20.54 8.30
N LYS A 59 -12.80 20.95 7.27
CA LYS A 59 -13.01 20.57 5.86
C LYS A 59 -12.60 19.11 5.59
N PHE A 60 -12.92 18.20 6.50
CA PHE A 60 -12.65 16.78 6.31
C PHE A 60 -13.85 16.14 5.65
N LYS A 61 -13.70 15.84 4.37
CA LYS A 61 -14.60 14.92 3.65
C LYS A 61 -13.90 13.58 3.59
N ASN A 62 -14.61 12.51 3.93
CA ASN A 62 -14.18 11.16 3.59
C ASN A 62 -14.67 10.81 2.19
N ASP A 63 -13.98 9.90 1.50
CA ASP A 63 -14.32 9.59 0.11
C ASP A 63 -15.66 8.85 0.01
N VAL A 64 -15.85 7.80 0.80
CA VAL A 64 -17.09 7.02 0.82
C VAL A 64 -17.43 6.59 2.25
N SER A 65 -18.64 6.90 2.72
CA SER A 65 -19.14 6.38 4.00
C SER A 65 -20.57 5.86 3.89
N PHE A 66 -20.82 4.77 4.57
CA PHE A 66 -22.12 4.11 4.55
C PHE A 66 -22.33 3.21 5.78
N LEU A 67 -23.61 2.98 6.06
CA LEU A 67 -24.06 2.02 7.05
C LEU A 67 -24.49 0.74 6.33
N VAL A 68 -24.11 -0.42 6.85
CA VAL A 68 -24.53 -1.73 6.33
C VAL A 68 -25.30 -2.47 7.41
N ASP A 69 -26.52 -2.90 7.07
CA ASP A 69 -27.42 -3.70 7.92
C ASP A 69 -27.61 -3.09 9.33
N ASP A 70 -27.58 -1.75 9.43
CA ASP A 70 -27.60 -0.99 10.69
C ASP A 70 -26.56 -1.43 11.74
N LYS A 71 -25.63 -2.29 11.36
CA LYS A 71 -24.64 -2.91 12.25
C LYS A 71 -23.22 -2.45 12.04
N PHE A 72 -22.87 -2.05 10.82
CA PHE A 72 -21.51 -1.69 10.44
C PHE A 72 -21.46 -0.29 9.84
N LEU A 73 -20.70 0.60 10.45
CA LEU A 73 -20.46 1.95 9.97
C LEU A 73 -19.09 1.98 9.27
N CYS A 74 -19.09 2.04 7.95
CA CYS A 74 -17.89 1.94 7.15
C CYS A 74 -17.45 3.30 6.63
N PHE A 75 -16.15 3.55 6.74
CA PHE A 75 -15.46 4.67 6.14
C PHE A 75 -14.37 4.10 5.24
N ILE A 76 -14.47 4.37 3.95
CA ILE A 76 -13.48 3.94 2.96
C ILE A 76 -12.85 5.18 2.38
N GLU A 77 -11.53 5.28 2.45
CA GLU A 77 -10.75 6.36 1.86
C GLU A 77 -9.78 5.85 0.82
N HIS A 78 -9.62 6.60 -0.26
CA HIS A 78 -8.58 6.38 -1.23
C HIS A 78 -7.37 7.27 -0.90
N GLN A 79 -6.16 6.68 -0.90
CA GLN A 79 -4.93 7.43 -0.62
C GLN A 79 -3.85 7.11 -1.64
N SER A 80 -3.41 8.13 -2.38
CA SER A 80 -2.27 8.03 -3.31
C SER A 80 -0.93 8.37 -2.65
N SER A 81 -0.92 8.67 -1.35
CA SER A 81 0.29 8.84 -0.52
C SER A 81 0.12 8.14 0.82
N PHE A 82 1.22 7.62 1.36
CA PHE A 82 1.21 7.07 2.70
C PHE A 82 1.06 8.21 3.73
N ASN A 83 0.00 8.13 4.54
CA ASN A 83 -0.28 9.13 5.57
C ASN A 83 -0.43 8.44 6.93
N PRO A 84 0.51 8.65 7.87
CA PRO A 84 0.46 8.02 9.19
C PRO A 84 -0.67 8.56 10.09
N ASN A 85 -1.28 9.70 9.75
CA ASN A 85 -2.36 10.32 10.52
C ASN A 85 -3.75 9.79 10.18
N MET A 86 -3.85 8.74 9.34
CA MET A 86 -5.15 8.15 8.99
C MET A 86 -5.96 7.70 10.21
N PRO A 87 -5.38 7.06 11.25
CA PRO A 87 -6.16 6.69 12.43
C PRO A 87 -6.85 7.88 13.11
N LEU A 88 -6.17 9.00 13.24
CA LEU A 88 -6.73 10.21 13.83
C LEU A 88 -7.89 10.77 12.99
N ARG A 89 -7.76 10.76 11.65
CA ARG A 89 -8.85 11.18 10.74
C ARG A 89 -10.07 10.27 10.90
N GLY A 90 -9.87 8.95 10.86
CA GLY A 90 -10.95 7.98 11.01
C GLY A 90 -11.65 8.07 12.37
N PHE A 91 -10.92 8.38 13.43
CA PHE A 91 -11.48 8.62 14.75
C PHE A 91 -12.45 9.82 14.74
N PHE A 92 -12.08 10.92 14.09
CA PHE A 92 -12.97 12.07 13.94
C PHE A 92 -14.21 11.74 13.12
N TYR A 93 -14.08 11.02 12.01
CA TYR A 93 -15.22 10.60 11.19
C TYR A 93 -16.21 9.74 11.98
N ALA A 94 -15.70 8.79 12.75
CA ALA A 94 -16.55 7.93 13.57
C ALA A 94 -17.25 8.75 14.66
N ALA A 95 -16.55 9.64 15.34
CA ALA A 95 -17.11 10.49 16.37
C ALA A 95 -18.24 11.37 15.83
N ASP A 96 -18.04 12.00 14.66
CA ASP A 96 -19.06 12.85 14.04
C ASP A 96 -20.25 12.02 13.52
N SER A 97 -20.02 10.86 12.95
CA SER A 97 -21.09 9.97 12.51
C SER A 97 -21.93 9.46 13.68
N TYR A 98 -21.32 9.09 14.78
CA TYR A 98 -22.06 8.69 15.99
C TYR A 98 -22.84 9.85 16.59
N ARG A 99 -22.31 11.07 16.56
CA ARG A 99 -23.04 12.27 16.99
C ARG A 99 -24.29 12.47 16.12
N GLN A 100 -24.20 12.29 14.81
CA GLN A 100 -25.33 12.38 13.90
C GLN A 100 -26.36 11.25 14.13
N LEU A 101 -25.90 10.00 14.33
CA LEU A 101 -26.76 8.86 14.59
C LEU A 101 -27.54 8.99 15.91
N LEU A 102 -26.91 9.56 16.94
CA LEU A 102 -27.53 9.73 18.25
C LEU A 102 -28.42 11.00 18.30
N GLY A 103 -28.16 12.00 17.42
CA GLY A 103 -28.85 13.28 17.44
C GLY A 103 -28.66 14.03 18.77
N ASP A 104 -29.62 14.86 19.10
CA ASP A 104 -29.67 15.61 20.38
C ASP A 104 -30.14 14.72 21.56
N SER A 105 -29.85 13.42 21.49
CA SER A 105 -30.33 12.46 22.47
C SER A 105 -29.69 12.67 23.85
N GLU A 106 -30.46 13.12 24.81
CA GLU A 106 -30.08 13.14 26.23
C GLU A 106 -29.81 11.75 26.81
N ASN A 107 -30.15 10.69 26.05
CA ASN A 107 -29.98 9.29 26.47
C ASN A 107 -28.51 8.91 26.76
N ILE A 108 -27.56 9.62 26.19
CA ILE A 108 -26.13 9.38 26.43
C ILE A 108 -25.74 9.55 27.91
N TYR A 109 -26.49 10.35 28.65
CA TYR A 109 -26.28 10.57 30.09
C TYR A 109 -27.11 9.63 30.97
N GLY A 110 -27.93 8.79 30.34
CA GLY A 110 -28.77 7.82 31.04
C GLY A 110 -28.00 6.56 31.46
N SER A 111 -28.65 5.72 32.30
CA SER A 111 -28.08 4.44 32.77
C SER A 111 -28.22 3.29 31.76
N LYS A 112 -28.98 3.48 30.68
CA LYS A 112 -29.21 2.44 29.66
C LYS A 112 -28.13 2.43 28.64
N LEU A 113 -27.50 1.27 28.39
CA LEU A 113 -26.51 1.13 27.34
C LEU A 113 -27.12 1.38 25.95
N ILE A 114 -26.56 2.33 25.23
CA ILE A 114 -26.90 2.64 23.85
C ILE A 114 -26.09 1.70 22.93
N LYS A 115 -26.76 1.02 22.01
CA LYS A 115 -26.10 0.22 20.97
C LYS A 115 -25.80 1.11 19.78
N ILE A 116 -24.59 0.99 19.25
CA ILE A 116 -24.11 1.73 18.09
C ILE A 116 -23.50 0.75 17.08
N PRO A 117 -23.50 1.08 15.78
CA PRO A 117 -22.86 0.25 14.76
C PRO A 117 -21.36 0.10 15.01
N VAL A 118 -20.79 -1.04 14.59
CA VAL A 118 -19.34 -1.27 14.66
C VAL A 118 -18.65 -0.40 13.61
N PRO A 119 -17.68 0.44 13.98
CA PRO A 119 -16.98 1.28 13.02
C PRO A 119 -15.88 0.48 12.30
N GLN A 120 -15.76 0.68 11.01
CA GLN A 120 -14.69 0.13 10.17
C GLN A 120 -14.03 1.27 9.41
N TYR A 121 -12.74 1.44 9.58
CA TYR A 121 -11.98 2.45 8.86
C TYR A 121 -10.95 1.80 7.96
N ILE A 122 -11.14 1.97 6.65
CA ILE A 122 -10.40 1.28 5.60
C ILE A 122 -9.78 2.33 4.68
N VAL A 123 -8.50 2.17 4.41
CA VAL A 123 -7.73 3.02 3.50
C VAL A 123 -7.28 2.19 2.32
N LEU A 124 -7.73 2.54 1.12
CA LEU A 124 -7.29 1.92 -0.13
C LEU A 124 -6.08 2.69 -0.67
N TYR A 125 -4.92 2.08 -0.54
CA TYR A 125 -3.66 2.70 -0.91
C TYR A 125 -3.25 2.41 -2.35
N ASN A 126 -3.06 3.46 -3.14
CA ASN A 126 -2.59 3.42 -4.53
C ASN A 126 -1.39 4.37 -4.74
N GLY A 127 -0.52 4.48 -3.75
CA GLY A 127 0.71 5.27 -3.80
C GLY A 127 1.93 4.46 -4.25
N PRO A 128 3.15 5.01 -4.12
CA PRO A 128 4.39 4.31 -4.44
C PRO A 128 4.54 3.01 -3.63
N VAL A 129 4.88 1.92 -4.33
CA VAL A 129 5.09 0.59 -3.69
C VAL A 129 6.22 0.64 -2.67
N SER A 130 7.22 1.51 -2.87
CA SER A 130 8.32 1.74 -1.93
C SER A 130 7.87 2.19 -0.52
N LYS A 131 6.69 2.77 -0.41
CA LYS A 131 6.12 3.20 0.88
C LYS A 131 5.26 2.14 1.55
N MET A 132 4.75 1.19 0.78
CA MET A 132 3.97 0.05 1.27
C MET A 132 4.06 -1.09 0.26
N ASN A 133 4.88 -2.10 0.55
CA ASN A 133 5.10 -3.28 -0.29
C ASN A 133 4.46 -4.55 0.28
N THR A 134 3.44 -4.39 1.10
CA THR A 134 2.63 -5.47 1.68
C THR A 134 1.17 -5.32 1.23
N ASP A 135 0.42 -6.42 1.24
CA ASP A 135 -1.01 -6.39 0.94
C ASP A 135 -1.78 -5.53 1.93
N VAL A 136 -1.48 -5.71 3.23
CA VAL A 136 -2.20 -5.07 4.33
C VAL A 136 -1.21 -4.44 5.31
N ALA A 137 -1.55 -3.26 5.79
CA ALA A 137 -0.91 -2.63 6.94
C ALA A 137 -1.98 -2.12 7.91
N TYR A 138 -1.62 -2.00 9.18
CA TYR A 138 -2.47 -1.41 10.20
C TYR A 138 -1.76 -0.22 10.81
N LEU A 139 -2.39 0.94 10.73
CA LEU A 139 -1.94 2.15 11.40
C LEU A 139 -2.73 2.30 12.70
N ARG A 140 -2.06 2.66 13.77
CA ARG A 140 -2.63 2.74 15.12
C ARG A 140 -2.66 4.17 15.60
N LEU A 141 -3.74 4.56 16.25
CA LEU A 141 -3.87 5.88 16.86
C LEU A 141 -2.87 6.05 18.03
N SER A 142 -2.61 4.96 18.74
CA SER A 142 -1.64 4.95 19.85
C SER A 142 -0.22 5.36 19.43
N ASP A 143 0.16 5.16 18.16
CA ASP A 143 1.46 5.58 17.64
C ASP A 143 1.60 7.12 17.59
N ALA A 144 0.48 7.84 17.65
CA ALA A 144 0.46 9.32 17.67
C ALA A 144 0.42 9.92 19.08
N PHE A 145 0.35 9.11 20.14
CA PHE A 145 0.32 9.61 21.50
C PHE A 145 1.72 10.03 21.97
N GLU A 146 1.80 11.13 22.73
CA GLU A 146 3.06 11.59 23.33
C GLU A 146 3.72 10.51 24.21
N VAL A 147 2.92 9.64 24.82
CA VAL A 147 3.38 8.52 25.66
C VAL A 147 2.62 7.25 25.25
N PRO A 148 3.04 6.58 24.15
CA PRO A 148 2.31 5.43 23.58
C PRO A 148 2.13 4.27 24.56
N ASP A 149 3.13 4.00 25.40
CA ASP A 149 3.10 2.92 26.41
C ASP A 149 2.02 3.10 27.49
N LYS A 150 1.38 4.28 27.57
CA LYS A 150 0.29 4.60 28.49
C LYS A 150 -1.09 4.59 27.86
N ALA A 151 -1.20 4.07 26.62
CA ALA A 151 -2.47 4.05 25.89
C ALA A 151 -3.56 3.21 26.57
N GLU A 152 -3.22 2.13 27.27
CA GLU A 152 -4.08 1.32 28.15
C GLU A 152 -5.47 0.99 27.56
N GLY A 153 -5.49 0.54 26.30
CA GLY A 153 -6.73 0.15 25.60
C GLY A 153 -7.40 1.26 24.79
N TYR A 154 -6.87 2.47 24.80
CA TYR A 154 -7.33 3.54 23.89
C TYR A 154 -6.72 3.31 22.50
N GLU A 155 -7.39 2.54 21.67
CA GLU A 155 -6.91 2.22 20.33
C GLU A 155 -7.98 2.48 19.29
N TRP A 156 -7.56 3.09 18.19
CA TRP A 156 -8.29 3.20 16.95
C TRP A 156 -7.36 2.82 15.79
N THR A 157 -7.82 1.93 14.93
CA THR A 157 -6.96 1.36 13.90
C THR A 157 -7.50 1.67 12.50
N ALA A 158 -6.64 2.14 11.60
CA ALA A 158 -6.92 2.19 10.18
C ALA A 158 -6.33 0.95 9.49
N LYS A 159 -7.18 0.18 8.80
CA LYS A 159 -6.76 -0.94 7.96
C LYS A 159 -6.40 -0.40 6.58
N VAL A 160 -5.12 -0.47 6.20
CA VAL A 160 -4.63 -0.02 4.91
C VAL A 160 -4.49 -1.21 3.97
N LEU A 161 -5.18 -1.17 2.83
CA LEU A 161 -5.15 -2.18 1.79
C LEU A 161 -4.41 -1.64 0.57
N ASN A 162 -3.33 -2.26 0.17
CA ASN A 162 -2.59 -1.90 -1.03
C ASN A 162 -3.36 -2.40 -2.27
N ILE A 163 -3.89 -1.47 -3.07
CA ILE A 163 -4.64 -1.78 -4.29
C ILE A 163 -3.82 -1.62 -5.57
N ASN A 164 -2.50 -1.42 -5.46
CA ASN A 164 -1.63 -1.47 -6.63
C ASN A 164 -1.67 -2.86 -7.30
N ARG A 165 -1.22 -2.91 -8.54
CA ARG A 165 -1.10 -4.18 -9.28
C ARG A 165 -0.17 -5.14 -8.53
N GLY A 166 -0.58 -6.41 -8.41
CA GLY A 166 0.17 -7.46 -7.71
C GLY A 166 -0.13 -7.56 -6.22
N PHE A 167 -0.98 -6.68 -5.67
CA PHE A 167 -1.40 -6.69 -4.26
C PHE A 167 -2.90 -6.90 -4.12
N ASN A 168 -3.34 -7.58 -3.05
CA ASN A 168 -4.75 -7.86 -2.73
C ASN A 168 -5.57 -8.36 -3.92
N GLU A 169 -5.00 -9.25 -4.74
CA GLU A 169 -5.67 -9.76 -5.95
C GLU A 169 -6.95 -10.51 -5.62
N GLU A 170 -7.03 -11.17 -4.45
CA GLU A 170 -8.25 -11.83 -3.99
C GLU A 170 -9.38 -10.82 -3.76
N ILE A 171 -9.12 -9.71 -3.05
CA ILE A 171 -10.11 -8.65 -2.83
C ILE A 171 -10.55 -8.05 -4.17
N LYS A 172 -9.60 -7.74 -5.05
CA LYS A 172 -9.89 -7.18 -6.37
C LYS A 172 -10.69 -8.14 -7.26
N SER A 173 -10.44 -9.45 -7.18
CA SER A 173 -11.21 -10.45 -7.94
C SER A 173 -12.67 -10.55 -7.51
N ARG A 174 -12.99 -10.15 -6.27
CA ARG A 174 -14.34 -10.13 -5.72
C ARG A 174 -15.10 -8.83 -5.96
N CYS A 175 -14.40 -7.76 -6.39
CA CYS A 175 -14.99 -6.47 -6.74
C CYS A 175 -14.42 -6.03 -8.09
N THR A 176 -15.19 -6.24 -9.16
CA THR A 176 -14.77 -5.92 -10.54
C THR A 176 -14.48 -4.44 -10.75
N ASP A 177 -15.21 -3.56 -10.04
CA ASP A 177 -15.00 -2.11 -10.13
C ASP A 177 -13.70 -1.69 -9.45
N LEU A 178 -13.32 -2.30 -8.33
CA LEU A 178 -12.03 -2.06 -7.67
C LEU A 178 -10.87 -2.59 -8.53
N TYR A 179 -11.03 -3.77 -9.11
CA TYR A 179 -10.06 -4.30 -10.07
C TYR A 179 -9.89 -3.35 -11.25
N GLY A 180 -10.98 -2.94 -11.85
CA GLY A 180 -10.97 -2.06 -13.01
C GLY A 180 -10.38 -0.69 -12.71
N TYR A 181 -10.72 -0.11 -11.57
CA TYR A 181 -10.09 1.13 -11.08
C TYR A 181 -8.56 0.98 -10.94
N SER A 182 -8.12 -0.06 -10.23
CA SER A 182 -6.70 -0.34 -10.02
C SER A 182 -5.96 -0.54 -11.35
N TYR A 183 -6.56 -1.31 -12.27
CA TYR A 183 -6.02 -1.58 -13.60
C TYR A 183 -5.90 -0.30 -14.44
N PHE A 184 -6.93 0.54 -14.45
CA PHE A 184 -6.94 1.80 -15.19
C PHE A 184 -5.85 2.76 -14.71
N ILE A 185 -5.70 2.93 -13.40
CA ILE A 185 -4.64 3.77 -12.83
C ILE A 185 -3.24 3.22 -13.16
N ASP A 186 -3.04 1.91 -13.11
CA ASP A 186 -1.78 1.27 -13.54
C ASP A 186 -1.53 1.48 -15.04
N SER A 187 -2.56 1.36 -15.86
CA SER A 187 -2.47 1.57 -17.31
C SER A 187 -2.06 3.00 -17.65
N ILE A 188 -2.65 4.02 -17.00
CA ILE A 188 -2.23 5.42 -17.16
C ILE A 188 -0.74 5.58 -16.82
N LYS A 189 -0.29 5.02 -15.69
CA LYS A 189 1.14 5.08 -15.28
C LYS A 189 2.06 4.46 -16.33
N ARG A 190 1.72 3.28 -16.86
CA ARG A 190 2.52 2.55 -17.87
C ARG A 190 2.59 3.30 -19.21
N HIS A 191 1.46 3.84 -19.69
CA HIS A 191 1.40 4.62 -20.91
C HIS A 191 2.11 5.97 -20.75
N GLY A 192 1.98 6.62 -19.61
CA GLY A 192 2.58 7.91 -19.30
C GLY A 192 4.12 7.93 -19.30
N ILE A 193 4.78 6.75 -19.27
CA ILE A 193 6.24 6.65 -19.44
C ILE A 193 6.66 7.05 -20.88
N LYS A 194 5.79 6.83 -21.88
CA LYS A 194 6.13 6.92 -23.31
C LYS A 194 5.39 8.02 -24.06
N MET A 195 4.36 8.59 -23.49
CA MET A 195 3.49 9.56 -24.15
C MET A 195 3.00 10.64 -23.19
N SER A 196 2.35 11.69 -23.72
CA SER A 196 1.74 12.73 -22.90
C SER A 196 0.66 12.18 -21.98
N PHE A 197 0.37 12.86 -20.88
CA PHE A 197 -0.66 12.40 -19.96
C PHE A 197 -2.05 12.29 -20.59
N PRO A 198 -2.54 13.26 -21.40
CA PRO A 198 -3.80 13.11 -22.10
C PRO A 198 -3.84 11.88 -23.02
N ASP A 199 -2.75 11.60 -23.74
CA ASP A 199 -2.64 10.44 -24.61
C ASP A 199 -2.58 9.13 -23.81
N ALA A 200 -1.92 9.14 -22.64
CA ALA A 200 -1.86 8.01 -21.73
C ALA A 200 -3.26 7.68 -21.18
N VAL A 201 -4.06 8.69 -20.84
CA VAL A 201 -5.45 8.51 -20.39
C VAL A 201 -6.31 7.89 -21.49
N ASP A 202 -6.25 8.44 -22.72
CA ASP A 202 -6.98 7.90 -23.87
C ASP A 202 -6.57 6.44 -24.17
N SER A 203 -5.27 6.16 -24.12
CA SER A 203 -4.72 4.81 -24.34
C SER A 203 -5.18 3.84 -23.25
N ALA A 204 -5.20 4.27 -21.98
CA ALA A 204 -5.66 3.47 -20.86
C ALA A 204 -7.17 3.16 -20.95
N ILE A 205 -7.99 4.14 -21.36
CA ILE A 205 -9.44 3.91 -21.61
C ILE A 205 -9.63 2.88 -22.74
N ASN A 206 -8.91 3.02 -23.86
CA ASN A 206 -8.99 2.07 -24.97
C ASN A 206 -8.56 0.66 -24.52
N GLU A 207 -7.45 0.55 -23.81
CA GLU A 207 -6.96 -0.74 -23.28
C GLU A 207 -7.99 -1.40 -22.35
N CYS A 208 -8.63 -0.63 -21.48
CA CYS A 208 -9.68 -1.15 -20.60
C CYS A 208 -10.90 -1.64 -21.40
N ILE A 209 -11.33 -0.90 -22.42
CA ILE A 209 -12.46 -1.29 -23.28
C ILE A 209 -12.11 -2.58 -24.06
N GLU A 210 -10.93 -2.66 -24.67
CA GLU A 210 -10.47 -3.83 -25.42
C GLU A 210 -10.37 -5.11 -24.56
N LYS A 211 -10.05 -4.96 -23.28
CA LYS A 211 -9.92 -6.07 -22.34
C LYS A 211 -11.19 -6.36 -21.53
N ASP A 212 -12.28 -5.71 -21.86
CA ASP A 212 -13.57 -5.82 -21.14
C ASP A 212 -13.46 -5.45 -19.63
N ILE A 213 -12.56 -4.53 -19.31
CA ILE A 213 -12.36 -4.02 -17.94
C ILE A 213 -13.11 -2.71 -17.80
N LEU A 214 -14.18 -2.67 -16.98
CA LEU A 214 -15.08 -1.53 -16.88
C LEU A 214 -15.57 -1.03 -18.25
N ALA A 215 -15.62 -1.92 -19.25
CA ALA A 215 -15.86 -1.57 -20.65
C ALA A 215 -17.21 -0.86 -20.84
N GLY A 216 -18.26 -1.30 -20.15
CA GLY A 216 -19.57 -0.64 -20.15
C GLY A 216 -19.51 0.78 -19.60
N THR A 217 -18.80 0.98 -18.51
CA THR A 217 -18.62 2.28 -17.87
C THR A 217 -17.80 3.23 -18.75
N PHE A 218 -16.65 2.78 -19.24
CA PHE A 218 -15.77 3.60 -20.06
C PHE A 218 -16.34 3.90 -21.45
N SER A 219 -17.10 2.98 -22.04
CA SER A 219 -17.77 3.21 -23.32
C SER A 219 -18.88 4.25 -23.19
N LYS A 220 -19.65 4.19 -22.09
CA LYS A 220 -20.79 5.09 -21.85
C LYS A 220 -20.34 6.47 -21.36
N HIS A 221 -19.32 6.54 -20.50
CA HIS A 221 -18.88 7.74 -19.79
C HIS A 221 -17.46 8.18 -20.17
N ARG A 222 -16.98 7.80 -21.36
CA ARG A 222 -15.60 8.08 -21.81
C ARG A 222 -15.20 9.54 -21.63
N ARG A 223 -16.07 10.46 -22.05
CA ARG A 223 -15.79 11.89 -21.98
C ARG A 223 -15.72 12.38 -20.54
N GLU A 224 -16.67 11.97 -19.73
CA GLU A 224 -16.76 12.35 -18.32
C GLU A 224 -15.53 11.85 -17.53
N VAL A 225 -15.12 10.59 -17.72
CA VAL A 225 -13.92 10.02 -17.12
C VAL A 225 -12.66 10.78 -17.56
N LYS A 226 -12.56 11.06 -18.88
CA LYS A 226 -11.44 11.84 -19.41
C LYS A 226 -11.40 13.25 -18.82
N ASP A 227 -12.52 13.94 -18.79
CA ASP A 227 -12.62 15.29 -18.25
C ASP A 227 -12.30 15.31 -16.74
N MET A 228 -12.82 14.37 -15.95
CA MET A 228 -12.45 14.22 -14.53
C MET A 228 -10.95 14.07 -14.32
N VAL A 229 -10.32 13.19 -15.12
CA VAL A 229 -8.87 12.91 -14.98
C VAL A 229 -8.03 14.09 -15.46
N LEU A 230 -8.45 14.82 -16.50
CA LEU A 230 -7.67 15.91 -17.10
C LEU A 230 -7.90 17.27 -16.42
N THR A 231 -9.09 17.55 -15.88
CA THR A 231 -9.40 18.85 -15.25
C THR A 231 -8.56 19.12 -14.01
N GLU A 232 -8.17 18.07 -13.30
CA GLU A 232 -7.35 18.17 -12.09
C GLU A 232 -5.85 17.94 -12.37
N PHE A 233 -5.46 17.95 -13.67
CA PHE A 233 -4.12 17.64 -14.10
C PHE A 233 -3.27 18.87 -14.34
N ASP A 234 -2.12 18.96 -13.66
CA ASP A 234 -1.05 19.92 -13.92
C ASP A 234 0.14 19.18 -14.58
N GLN A 235 0.35 19.45 -15.88
CA GLN A 235 1.30 18.70 -16.72
C GLN A 235 2.75 18.83 -16.26
N ASP A 236 3.17 19.99 -15.78
CA ASP A 236 4.55 20.23 -15.34
C ASP A 236 4.86 19.45 -14.06
N LYS A 237 3.90 19.40 -13.14
CA LYS A 237 4.02 18.66 -11.88
C LYS A 237 3.97 17.13 -12.05
N TYR A 238 3.22 16.63 -13.02
CA TYR A 238 3.19 15.19 -13.31
C TYR A 238 4.57 14.68 -13.77
N GLY A 239 5.22 15.42 -14.66
CA GLY A 239 6.57 15.10 -15.13
C GLY A 239 7.60 15.05 -13.98
N GLU A 240 7.51 15.96 -13.02
CA GLU A 240 8.38 15.99 -11.83
C GLU A 240 8.10 14.82 -10.88
N ILE A 241 6.83 14.48 -10.68
CA ILE A 241 6.43 13.36 -9.80
C ILE A 241 6.84 12.02 -10.40
N CYS A 242 6.57 11.78 -11.70
CA CYS A 242 7.00 10.56 -12.37
C CYS A 242 8.53 10.39 -12.34
N LYS A 243 9.28 11.49 -12.51
CA LYS A 243 10.75 11.47 -12.38
C LYS A 243 11.18 11.19 -10.94
N ALA A 244 10.53 11.79 -9.95
CA ALA A 244 10.84 11.58 -8.54
C ALA A 244 10.49 10.15 -8.08
N GLU A 245 9.34 9.62 -8.49
CA GLU A 245 8.91 8.24 -8.19
C GLU A 245 9.83 7.22 -8.88
N GLY A 246 10.14 7.41 -10.17
CA GLY A 246 11.08 6.54 -10.90
C GLY A 246 12.51 6.59 -10.34
N LYS A 247 12.96 7.76 -9.87
CA LYS A 247 14.26 7.89 -9.20
C LYS A 247 14.26 7.21 -7.82
N ALA A 248 13.17 7.35 -7.05
CA ALA A 248 13.05 6.70 -5.75
C ALA A 248 13.01 5.17 -5.90
N GLU A 249 12.24 4.66 -6.86
CA GLU A 249 12.17 3.23 -7.17
C GLU A 249 13.52 2.69 -7.68
N GLY A 250 14.20 3.42 -8.57
CA GLY A 250 15.54 3.05 -9.05
C GLY A 250 16.59 3.02 -7.94
N ILE A 251 16.55 3.96 -6.98
CA ILE A 251 17.43 3.97 -5.80
C ILE A 251 17.15 2.76 -4.90
N GLU A 252 15.89 2.39 -4.71
CA GLU A 252 15.52 1.28 -3.82
C GLU A 252 15.92 -0.06 -4.44
N ILE A 253 15.65 -0.26 -5.73
CA ILE A 253 16.12 -1.44 -6.48
C ILE A 253 17.65 -1.52 -6.43
N GLY A 254 18.34 -0.41 -6.68
CA GLY A 254 19.80 -0.36 -6.63
C GLY A 254 20.37 -0.65 -5.23
N LYS A 255 19.71 -0.19 -4.16
CA LYS A 255 20.09 -0.51 -2.79
C LYS A 255 19.87 -2.00 -2.47
N ALA A 256 18.73 -2.56 -2.84
CA ALA A 256 18.44 -3.97 -2.61
C ALA A 256 19.44 -4.87 -3.33
N GLN A 257 19.72 -4.60 -4.60
CA GLN A 257 20.72 -5.32 -5.37
C GLN A 257 22.14 -5.14 -4.80
N GLY A 258 22.49 -3.93 -4.40
CA GLY A 258 23.80 -3.63 -3.80
C GLY A 258 24.01 -4.35 -2.46
N ILE A 259 22.99 -4.46 -1.62
CA ILE A 259 23.03 -5.21 -0.36
C ILE A 259 23.21 -6.71 -0.64
N GLU A 260 22.49 -7.26 -1.61
CA GLU A 260 22.57 -8.67 -1.98
C GLU A 260 23.96 -9.04 -2.54
N ILE A 261 24.47 -8.22 -3.46
CA ILE A 261 25.81 -8.37 -4.03
C ILE A 261 26.87 -8.26 -2.93
N GLY A 262 26.78 -7.23 -2.09
CA GLY A 262 27.73 -7.02 -0.98
C GLY A 262 27.73 -8.15 0.04
N LYS A 263 26.54 -8.70 0.36
CA LYS A 263 26.42 -9.86 1.23
C LYS A 263 27.08 -11.10 0.63
N ASN A 264 26.86 -11.37 -0.66
CA ASN A 264 27.44 -12.53 -1.33
C ASN A 264 28.97 -12.41 -1.42
N GLN A 265 29.47 -11.23 -1.81
CA GLN A 265 30.90 -10.95 -1.84
C GLN A 265 31.54 -11.06 -0.44
N GLY A 266 30.89 -10.52 0.58
CA GLY A 266 31.37 -10.62 1.97
C GLY A 266 31.46 -12.07 2.47
N ILE A 267 30.49 -12.92 2.10
CA ILE A 267 30.53 -14.35 2.43
C ILE A 267 31.70 -15.05 1.72
N GLU A 268 31.95 -14.74 0.44
CA GLU A 268 33.07 -15.35 -0.31
C GLU A 268 34.42 -14.90 0.23
N ILE A 269 34.59 -13.60 0.52
CA ILE A 269 35.82 -13.07 1.14
C ILE A 269 36.05 -13.72 2.50
N GLY A 270 35.02 -13.76 3.35
CA GLY A 270 35.13 -14.39 4.68
C GLY A 270 35.51 -15.89 4.63
N LYS A 271 34.93 -16.63 3.67
CA LYS A 271 35.32 -18.03 3.44
C LYS A 271 36.80 -18.15 3.01
N ALA A 272 37.23 -17.31 2.11
CA ALA A 272 38.63 -17.31 1.63
C ALA A 272 39.60 -16.95 2.74
N GLU A 273 39.29 -15.97 3.60
CA GLU A 273 40.10 -15.61 4.77
C GLU A 273 40.21 -16.75 5.79
N VAL A 274 39.09 -17.41 6.11
CA VAL A 274 39.12 -18.58 7.01
C VAL A 274 39.97 -19.70 6.44
N ILE A 275 39.84 -20.00 5.14
CA ILE A 275 40.68 -21.00 4.48
C ILE A 275 42.17 -20.61 4.54
N ASN A 276 42.51 -19.37 4.31
CA ASN A 276 43.90 -18.89 4.38
C ASN A 276 44.46 -18.99 5.81
N GLN A 277 43.70 -18.58 6.84
CA GLN A 277 44.09 -18.72 8.24
C GLN A 277 44.30 -20.19 8.65
N GLN A 278 43.45 -21.09 8.16
CA GLN A 278 43.62 -22.53 8.38
C GLN A 278 44.90 -23.02 7.70
N LYS A 279 45.20 -22.59 6.47
CA LYS A 279 46.45 -22.94 5.77
C LYS A 279 47.68 -22.48 6.55
N GLU A 280 47.70 -21.24 7.01
CA GLU A 280 48.79 -20.68 7.79
C GLU A 280 49.04 -21.44 9.10
N LYS A 281 48.01 -21.89 9.78
CA LYS A 281 48.12 -22.61 11.06
C LYS A 281 48.49 -24.08 10.89
N ILE A 282 47.99 -24.75 9.88
CA ILE A 282 48.10 -26.20 9.67
C ILE A 282 49.34 -26.56 8.87
N LEU A 283 49.77 -25.74 7.91
CA LEU A 283 50.93 -26.04 7.05
C LEU A 283 52.23 -26.28 7.87
N PRO A 284 52.56 -25.48 8.93
CA PRO A 284 53.74 -25.77 9.77
C PRO A 284 53.64 -27.10 10.50
N LEU A 285 52.45 -27.52 10.91
CA LEU A 285 52.22 -28.78 11.61
C LEU A 285 52.41 -29.99 10.69
N ILE A 286 52.06 -29.84 9.39
CA ILE A 286 52.33 -30.86 8.40
C ILE A 286 53.86 -30.92 8.10
N LYS A 287 54.52 -29.76 7.94
CA LYS A 287 55.98 -29.68 7.68
C LYS A 287 56.81 -30.29 8.83
N SER A 288 56.33 -30.15 10.07
CA SER A 288 56.99 -30.75 11.22
C SER A 288 56.70 -32.23 11.44
N GLY A 289 55.82 -32.82 10.65
CA GLY A 289 55.39 -34.21 10.80
C GLY A 289 54.40 -34.44 11.98
N THR A 290 53.90 -33.38 12.59
CA THR A 290 52.93 -33.47 13.71
C THR A 290 51.52 -33.85 13.20
N LEU A 291 51.18 -33.46 11.98
CA LEU A 291 49.94 -33.82 11.28
C LEU A 291 50.25 -34.46 9.93
N THR A 292 49.46 -35.46 9.56
CA THR A 292 49.50 -35.98 8.18
C THR A 292 48.59 -35.15 7.25
N VAL A 293 48.87 -35.18 5.94
CA VAL A 293 48.04 -34.49 4.94
C VAL A 293 46.58 -35.00 5.00
N GLN A 294 46.36 -36.27 5.31
CA GLN A 294 45.02 -36.84 5.49
C GLN A 294 44.30 -36.17 6.67
N MET A 295 44.96 -36.08 7.83
CA MET A 295 44.37 -35.44 9.01
C MET A 295 44.07 -33.94 8.75
N ALA A 296 44.92 -33.25 8.00
CA ALA A 296 44.69 -31.84 7.63
C ALA A 296 43.43 -31.70 6.74
N GLU A 297 43.23 -32.60 5.77
CA GLU A 297 42.00 -32.63 4.93
C GLU A 297 40.76 -32.88 5.80
N ASP A 298 40.81 -33.86 6.70
CA ASP A 298 39.68 -34.21 7.57
C ASP A 298 39.29 -33.07 8.53
N ILE A 299 40.25 -32.27 8.99
CA ILE A 299 40.01 -31.13 9.88
C ILE A 299 39.54 -29.89 9.18
N THR A 300 40.07 -29.58 7.98
CA THR A 300 39.89 -28.31 7.32
C THR A 300 38.94 -28.37 6.12
N GLY A 301 38.69 -29.55 5.56
CA GLY A 301 37.98 -29.76 4.31
C GLY A 301 38.78 -29.34 3.06
N ILE A 302 40.03 -28.86 3.21
CA ILE A 302 40.92 -28.51 2.12
C ILE A 302 41.52 -29.79 1.54
N SER A 303 41.44 -29.99 0.23
CA SER A 303 41.82 -31.24 -0.40
C SER A 303 43.30 -31.58 -0.25
N LYS A 304 43.61 -32.87 -0.20
CA LYS A 304 45.02 -33.38 -0.19
C LYS A 304 45.85 -32.81 -1.31
N LYS A 305 45.24 -32.65 -2.51
CA LYS A 305 45.93 -32.10 -3.68
C LYS A 305 46.40 -30.67 -3.42
N GLU A 306 45.58 -29.90 -2.74
CA GLU A 306 45.90 -28.50 -2.41
C GLU A 306 46.98 -28.41 -1.31
N TRP A 307 46.92 -29.28 -0.28
CA TRP A 307 47.95 -29.39 0.73
C TRP A 307 49.33 -29.81 0.16
N ASN A 308 49.34 -30.77 -0.75
CA ASN A 308 50.58 -31.20 -1.40
C ASN A 308 51.21 -30.10 -2.25
N LEU A 309 50.39 -29.33 -2.95
CA LEU A 309 50.85 -28.17 -3.74
C LEU A 309 51.46 -27.04 -2.88
N LEU A 310 50.96 -26.90 -1.62
CA LEU A 310 51.53 -25.95 -0.65
C LEU A 310 52.82 -26.45 0.04
N LEU A 311 53.05 -27.75 0.06
CA LEU A 311 54.26 -28.35 0.59
C LEU A 311 55.43 -28.32 -0.41
N GLU A 312 55.11 -28.25 -1.70
CA GLU A 312 56.12 -28.14 -2.79
C GLU A 312 56.68 -26.71 -2.95
N LYS A 313 56.04 -25.74 -2.33
CA LYS A 313 56.48 -24.32 -2.31
C LYS A 313 57.28 -24.05 -1.04
#